data_00ed1ddb15fb9a42166eddd554bc7426
#
_entry.id   00ed1ddb15fb9a42166eddd554bc7426
#
_cell.length_a   1.000
_cell.length_b   1.000
_cell.length_c   1.000
_cell.angle_alpha   90.00
_cell.angle_beta   90.00
_cell.angle_gamma   90.00
#
_symmetry.space_group_name_H-M   'P 1'
#
loop_
_entity.id
_entity.type
_entity.pdbx_description
1 polymer ?
#
loop_
_entity_poly.entity_id
_entity_poly.type
_entity_poly.pdbx_seq_one_letter_code
_entity_poly.pdbx_strand_id
1 'polypeptide(L)'
;MKLTSDSKKEFGKYLVAIHKYRNTAIDFSSYMRKMDELYMREAAIISGGSPAEVKAASRDIDGTFIAPVILPQLESARAYLTNLFLAQDPIFQAAGNKDNVDAATQFNLLLKRDADAEGWRSELSKGIIGGLKYNLMCEEVSYVTRKTFSTDPNKVGATREVMRQSNSVRNISLYNAVWDQTVSPSKIHSEGAFAGYVEFMSRIKLI
;
A
#
# COMPACT_ATOMS: atom_id res chain seq x y z
N MET A 1 12.93 -12.99 -22.88
CA MET A 1 13.27 -11.68 -23.51
C MET A 1 14.71 -11.34 -23.20
N LYS A 2 15.61 -11.16 -24.21
CA LYS A 2 16.99 -10.75 -23.95
C LYS A 2 17.08 -9.23 -23.96
N LEU A 3 17.53 -8.63 -22.85
CA LEU A 3 17.77 -7.20 -22.78
C LEU A 3 18.89 -6.77 -23.74
N THR A 4 18.72 -5.66 -24.43
CA THR A 4 19.76 -5.06 -25.26
C THR A 4 20.92 -4.54 -24.41
N SER A 5 22.10 -4.30 -25.01
CA SER A 5 23.27 -3.77 -24.29
C SER A 5 22.96 -2.44 -23.60
N ASP A 6 22.21 -1.56 -24.26
CA ASP A 6 21.89 -0.23 -23.75
C ASP A 6 20.86 -0.32 -22.60
N SER A 7 19.85 -1.18 -22.72
CA SER A 7 18.92 -1.46 -21.61
C SER A 7 19.62 -2.02 -20.37
N LYS A 8 20.67 -2.84 -20.56
CA LYS A 8 21.45 -3.37 -19.42
C LYS A 8 22.27 -2.26 -18.74
N LYS A 9 22.85 -1.34 -19.50
CA LYS A 9 23.60 -0.20 -18.94
C LYS A 9 22.67 0.74 -18.18
N GLU A 10 21.51 1.01 -18.73
CA GLU A 10 20.51 1.87 -18.10
C GLU A 10 19.97 1.25 -16.82
N PHE A 11 19.61 -0.04 -16.84
CA PHE A 11 19.24 -0.80 -15.66
C PHE A 11 20.35 -0.80 -14.59
N GLY A 12 21.61 -0.92 -15.00
CA GLY A 12 22.77 -0.82 -14.09
C GLY A 12 22.85 0.53 -13.39
N LYS A 13 22.57 1.64 -14.09
CA LYS A 13 22.53 2.98 -13.48
C LYS A 13 21.42 3.08 -12.43
N TYR A 14 20.24 2.57 -12.71
CA TYR A 14 19.12 2.55 -11.74
C TYR A 14 19.46 1.70 -10.51
N LEU A 15 20.06 0.53 -10.69
CA LEU A 15 20.49 -0.30 -9.56
C LEU A 15 21.52 0.41 -8.66
N VAL A 16 22.48 1.11 -9.26
CA VAL A 16 23.47 1.89 -8.51
C VAL A 16 22.78 3.06 -7.78
N ALA A 17 21.85 3.74 -8.41
CA ALA A 17 21.08 4.83 -7.79
C ALA A 17 20.25 4.31 -6.60
N ILE A 18 19.55 3.19 -6.76
CA ILE A 18 18.77 2.55 -5.70
C ILE A 18 19.67 2.10 -4.55
N HIS A 19 20.83 1.52 -4.86
CA HIS A 19 21.79 1.09 -3.84
C HIS A 19 22.37 2.28 -3.05
N LYS A 20 22.73 3.34 -3.75
CA LYS A 20 23.16 4.59 -3.14
C LYS A 20 22.08 5.18 -2.25
N TYR A 21 20.84 5.23 -2.74
CA TYR A 21 19.67 5.65 -1.98
C TYR A 21 19.51 4.86 -0.68
N ARG A 22 19.51 3.53 -0.75
CA ARG A 22 19.37 2.67 0.45
C ARG A 22 20.47 2.91 1.48
N ASN A 23 21.66 3.27 1.04
CA ASN A 23 22.78 3.58 1.94
C ASN A 23 22.72 4.99 2.51
N THR A 24 22.05 5.93 1.84
CA THR A 24 21.91 7.33 2.28
C THR A 24 20.56 7.64 2.93
N ALA A 25 19.55 6.80 2.71
CA ALA A 25 18.19 6.93 3.27
C ALA A 25 18.12 6.56 4.77
N ILE A 26 19.19 6.79 5.50
CA ILE A 26 19.35 6.35 6.89
C ILE A 26 18.26 6.93 7.78
N ASP A 27 17.90 8.18 7.59
CA ASP A 27 17.04 8.89 8.53
C ASP A 27 15.57 8.49 8.42
N PHE A 28 15.04 8.34 7.19
CA PHE A 28 13.63 7.98 7.02
C PHE A 28 13.32 6.55 7.51
N SER A 29 14.20 5.60 7.21
CA SER A 29 14.07 4.23 7.70
C SER A 29 14.16 4.15 9.24
N SER A 30 15.06 4.92 9.83
CA SER A 30 15.19 5.06 11.29
C SER A 30 13.95 5.68 11.92
N TYR A 31 13.41 6.72 11.28
CA TYR A 31 12.16 7.37 11.70
C TYR A 31 10.99 6.38 11.68
N MET A 32 10.80 5.64 10.58
CA MET A 32 9.73 4.63 10.49
C MET A 32 9.85 3.57 11.59
N ARG A 33 11.06 3.06 11.85
CA ARG A 33 11.29 2.08 12.93
C ARG A 33 10.91 2.62 14.29
N LYS A 34 11.31 3.86 14.60
CA LYS A 34 10.92 4.50 15.86
C LYS A 34 9.41 4.64 16.01
N MET A 35 8.72 5.00 14.93
CA MET A 35 7.24 5.09 14.95
C MET A 35 6.60 3.72 15.16
N ASP A 36 7.12 2.67 14.53
CA ASP A 36 6.64 1.31 14.73
C ASP A 36 6.92 0.81 16.16
N GLU A 37 8.09 1.07 16.69
CA GLU A 37 8.43 0.73 18.09
C GLU A 37 7.49 1.40 19.07
N LEU A 38 7.22 2.69 18.91
CA LEU A 38 6.26 3.43 19.74
C LEU A 38 4.85 2.84 19.63
N TYR A 39 4.39 2.61 18.40
CA TYR A 39 3.08 2.04 18.14
C TYR A 39 2.92 0.66 18.77
N MET A 40 3.90 -0.23 18.60
CA MET A 40 3.88 -1.58 19.18
C MET A 40 4.00 -1.57 20.70
N ARG A 41 4.80 -0.65 21.26
CA ARG A 41 4.92 -0.45 22.72
C ARG A 41 3.59 -0.06 23.33
N GLU A 42 2.91 0.93 22.76
CA GLU A 42 1.60 1.36 23.24
C GLU A 42 0.53 0.27 23.05
N ALA A 43 0.58 -0.48 21.95
CA ALA A 43 -0.29 -1.62 21.70
C ALA A 43 -0.13 -2.69 22.80
N ALA A 44 1.10 -3.00 23.20
CA ALA A 44 1.39 -3.96 24.27
C ALA A 44 0.83 -3.50 25.64
N ILE A 45 0.89 -2.19 25.93
CA ILE A 45 0.32 -1.62 27.15
C ILE A 45 -1.21 -1.75 27.16
N ILE A 46 -1.86 -1.41 26.04
CA ILE A 46 -3.33 -1.38 25.93
C ILE A 46 -3.91 -2.79 25.85
N SER A 47 -3.26 -3.72 25.14
CA SER A 47 -3.73 -5.10 25.00
C SER A 47 -3.67 -5.92 26.29
N GLY A 48 -3.01 -5.40 27.33
CA GLY A 48 -2.92 -6.08 28.61
C GLY A 48 -2.11 -7.37 28.56
N GLY A 49 -0.94 -7.33 27.92
CA GLY A 49 0.03 -8.43 27.95
C GLY A 49 0.39 -8.88 29.38
N SER A 50 1.33 -9.80 29.51
CA SER A 50 1.78 -10.22 30.85
C SER A 50 2.22 -9.01 31.69
N PRO A 51 2.06 -9.03 33.01
CA PRO A 51 2.47 -7.92 33.89
C PRO A 51 3.92 -7.48 33.68
N ALA A 52 4.80 -8.41 33.28
CA ALA A 52 6.20 -8.13 32.98
C ALA A 52 6.34 -7.36 31.64
N GLU A 53 5.61 -7.76 30.60
CA GLU A 53 5.61 -7.08 29.30
C GLU A 53 5.02 -5.68 29.37
N VAL A 54 3.88 -5.53 30.06
CA VAL A 54 3.26 -4.22 30.29
C VAL A 54 4.21 -3.31 31.05
N LYS A 55 4.87 -3.82 32.11
CA LYS A 55 5.84 -3.06 32.89
C LYS A 55 7.07 -2.68 32.07
N ALA A 56 7.55 -3.57 31.21
CA ALA A 56 8.67 -3.28 30.32
C ALA A 56 8.28 -2.24 29.25
N ALA A 57 7.07 -2.35 28.68
CA ALA A 57 6.58 -1.42 27.67
C ALA A 57 6.23 -0.04 28.23
N SER A 58 5.79 0.05 29.49
CA SER A 58 5.37 1.31 30.14
C SER A 58 6.51 2.17 30.68
N ARG A 59 7.77 1.71 30.58
CA ARG A 59 8.94 2.43 31.08
C ARG A 59 9.94 2.65 29.96
N ASP A 60 10.47 3.85 29.88
CA ASP A 60 11.64 4.14 29.07
C ASP A 60 12.93 3.62 29.72
N ILE A 61 14.06 3.70 29.00
CA ILE A 61 15.41 3.30 29.47
C ILE A 61 15.71 3.92 30.82
N ASP A 62 15.27 5.16 31.05
CA ASP A 62 15.46 5.90 32.30
C ASP A 62 14.40 5.60 33.38
N GLY A 63 13.50 4.63 33.15
CA GLY A 63 12.44 4.26 34.08
C GLY A 63 11.27 5.24 34.14
N THR A 64 11.19 6.20 33.24
CA THR A 64 10.08 7.17 33.13
C THR A 64 8.81 6.48 32.62
N PHE A 65 7.68 6.78 33.24
CA PHE A 65 6.39 6.24 32.81
C PHE A 65 5.97 6.83 31.45
N ILE A 66 5.58 5.96 30.52
CA ILE A 66 5.07 6.34 29.21
C ILE A 66 3.56 6.07 29.18
N ALA A 67 2.79 7.14 29.01
CA ALA A 67 1.35 7.04 28.84
C ALA A 67 1.02 6.68 27.37
N PRO A 68 0.17 5.66 27.09
CA PRO A 68 -0.22 5.27 25.75
C PRO A 68 -1.26 6.27 25.20
N VAL A 69 -0.81 7.31 24.52
CA VAL A 69 -1.66 8.38 23.98
C VAL A 69 -1.72 8.34 22.44
N ILE A 70 -0.63 7.96 21.79
CA ILE A 70 -0.50 8.03 20.35
C ILE A 70 -1.36 6.98 19.65
N LEU A 71 -1.36 5.74 20.13
CA LEU A 71 -2.12 4.66 19.51
C LEU A 71 -3.64 4.93 19.45
N PRO A 72 -4.31 5.32 20.56
CA PRO A 72 -5.73 5.64 20.54
C PRO A 72 -6.06 6.80 19.57
N GLN A 73 -5.20 7.80 19.50
CA GLN A 73 -5.38 8.93 18.56
C GLN A 73 -5.23 8.49 17.12
N LEU A 74 -4.21 7.69 16.79
CA LEU A 74 -4.00 7.14 15.44
C LEU A 74 -5.15 6.24 15.01
N GLU A 75 -5.61 5.34 15.88
CA GLU A 75 -6.73 4.44 15.56
C GLU A 75 -8.06 5.20 15.42
N SER A 76 -8.30 6.23 16.22
CA SER A 76 -9.47 7.10 16.06
C SER A 76 -9.42 7.88 14.74
N ALA A 77 -8.28 8.46 14.41
CA ALA A 77 -8.07 9.15 13.13
C ALA A 77 -8.20 8.19 11.95
N ARG A 78 -7.65 6.97 12.04
CA ARG A 78 -7.81 5.92 11.03
C ARG A 78 -9.27 5.57 10.83
N ALA A 79 -10.02 5.30 11.91
CA ALA A 79 -11.44 4.98 11.83
C ALA A 79 -12.24 6.10 11.18
N TYR A 80 -11.98 7.34 11.57
CA TYR A 80 -12.61 8.52 10.99
C TYR A 80 -12.32 8.65 9.49
N LEU A 81 -11.05 8.59 9.08
CA LEU A 81 -10.66 8.73 7.68
C LEU A 81 -11.15 7.55 6.83
N THR A 82 -11.12 6.33 7.37
CA THR A 82 -11.68 5.16 6.70
C THR A 82 -13.18 5.33 6.45
N ASN A 83 -13.93 5.79 7.44
CA ASN A 83 -15.35 6.06 7.27
C ASN A 83 -15.61 7.21 6.30
N LEU A 84 -14.80 8.28 6.36
CA LEU A 84 -14.98 9.43 5.48
C LEU A 84 -14.73 9.09 4.00
N PHE A 85 -13.66 8.36 3.72
CA PHE A 85 -13.21 8.14 2.34
C PHE A 85 -13.62 6.79 1.76
N LEU A 86 -13.78 5.76 2.59
CA LEU A 86 -14.00 4.38 2.11
C LEU A 86 -15.39 3.83 2.41
N ALA A 87 -16.25 4.57 3.12
CA ALA A 87 -17.63 4.11 3.41
C ALA A 87 -18.55 4.21 2.20
N GLN A 88 -18.24 5.06 1.24
CA GLN A 88 -19.05 5.23 0.04
C GLN A 88 -19.00 4.01 -0.88
N ASP A 89 -20.07 3.75 -1.59
CA ASP A 89 -20.18 2.66 -2.55
C ASP A 89 -20.78 3.16 -3.88
N PRO A 90 -20.00 3.20 -4.97
CA PRO A 90 -18.56 2.90 -5.07
C PRO A 90 -17.66 3.92 -4.34
N ILE A 91 -16.44 3.51 -4.00
CA ILE A 91 -15.44 4.37 -3.30
C ILE A 91 -15.10 5.61 -4.15
N PHE A 92 -14.98 5.43 -5.45
CA PHE A 92 -14.74 6.48 -6.43
C PHE A 92 -15.91 6.58 -7.37
N GLN A 93 -16.36 7.79 -7.66
CA GLN A 93 -17.48 8.04 -8.56
C GLN A 93 -17.02 8.92 -9.72
N ALA A 94 -17.36 8.49 -10.93
CA ALA A 94 -17.22 9.32 -12.10
C ALA A 94 -18.47 10.18 -12.26
N ALA A 95 -18.28 11.48 -12.42
CA ALA A 95 -19.34 12.42 -12.75
C ALA A 95 -19.39 12.63 -14.27
N GLY A 96 -20.53 12.43 -14.88
CA GLY A 96 -20.76 12.70 -16.31
C GLY A 96 -21.39 14.08 -16.53
N ASN A 97 -21.09 14.69 -17.65
CA ASN A 97 -21.86 15.83 -18.17
C ASN A 97 -23.20 15.33 -18.71
N LYS A 98 -24.13 16.25 -19.01
CA LYS A 98 -25.49 15.93 -19.52
C LYS A 98 -25.48 14.91 -20.68
N ASP A 99 -24.46 14.94 -21.52
CA ASP A 99 -24.35 14.07 -22.71
C ASP A 99 -23.73 12.71 -22.43
N ASN A 100 -23.14 12.50 -21.23
CA ASN A 100 -22.36 11.30 -20.85
C ASN A 100 -22.82 10.64 -19.56
N VAL A 101 -24.06 10.88 -19.11
CA VAL A 101 -24.58 10.33 -17.84
C VAL A 101 -24.60 8.79 -17.88
N ASP A 102 -25.03 8.21 -18.99
CA ASP A 102 -25.10 6.74 -19.13
C ASP A 102 -23.70 6.11 -19.09
N ALA A 103 -22.71 6.73 -19.75
CA ALA A 103 -21.33 6.28 -19.73
C ALA A 103 -20.75 6.38 -18.30
N ALA A 104 -21.00 7.47 -17.56
CA ALA A 104 -20.57 7.62 -16.18
C ALA A 104 -21.22 6.56 -15.28
N THR A 105 -22.50 6.24 -15.49
CA THR A 105 -23.19 5.19 -14.73
C THR A 105 -22.57 3.81 -14.99
N GLN A 106 -22.30 3.46 -16.24
CA GLN A 106 -21.62 2.20 -16.59
C GLN A 106 -20.22 2.14 -16.01
N PHE A 107 -19.47 3.25 -16.04
CA PHE A 107 -18.13 3.33 -15.46
C PHE A 107 -18.16 3.16 -13.95
N ASN A 108 -19.13 3.72 -13.25
CA ASN A 108 -19.32 3.53 -11.81
C ASN A 108 -19.60 2.07 -11.44
N LEU A 109 -20.37 1.35 -12.26
CA LEU A 109 -20.58 -0.09 -12.06
C LEU A 109 -19.27 -0.90 -12.24
N LEU A 110 -18.44 -0.51 -13.21
CA LEU A 110 -17.11 -1.14 -13.40
C LEU A 110 -16.19 -0.84 -12.22
N LEU A 111 -16.11 0.40 -11.76
CA LEU A 111 -15.31 0.78 -10.60
C LEU A 111 -15.74 0.03 -9.34
N LYS A 112 -17.06 -0.09 -9.11
CA LYS A 112 -17.59 -0.88 -7.99
C LYS A 112 -17.16 -2.34 -8.08
N ARG A 113 -17.38 -2.96 -9.25
CA ARG A 113 -16.98 -4.35 -9.48
C ARG A 113 -15.48 -4.58 -9.22
N ASP A 114 -14.64 -3.68 -9.72
CA ASP A 114 -13.18 -3.79 -9.58
C ASP A 114 -12.77 -3.58 -8.11
N ALA A 115 -13.36 -2.58 -7.44
CA ALA A 115 -13.11 -2.32 -6.02
C ALA A 115 -13.44 -3.50 -5.11
N ASP A 116 -14.61 -4.12 -5.34
CA ASP A 116 -15.06 -5.28 -4.55
C ASP A 116 -14.20 -6.52 -4.83
N ALA A 117 -13.85 -6.72 -6.08
CA ALA A 117 -13.13 -7.90 -6.51
C ALA A 117 -11.63 -7.88 -6.17
N GLU A 118 -11.01 -6.71 -6.19
CA GLU A 118 -9.59 -6.53 -5.90
C GLU A 118 -9.35 -6.05 -4.46
N GLY A 119 -10.42 -5.83 -3.68
CA GLY A 119 -10.31 -5.47 -2.26
C GLY A 119 -9.72 -4.08 -2.01
N TRP A 120 -10.03 -3.09 -2.84
CA TRP A 120 -9.47 -1.74 -2.74
C TRP A 120 -9.63 -1.12 -1.36
N ARG A 121 -10.78 -1.34 -0.68
CA ARG A 121 -11.02 -0.82 0.67
C ARG A 121 -9.95 -1.25 1.66
N SER A 122 -9.56 -2.52 1.59
CA SER A 122 -8.52 -3.07 2.46
C SER A 122 -7.16 -2.44 2.18
N GLU A 123 -6.78 -2.34 0.91
CA GLU A 123 -5.49 -1.79 0.52
C GLU A 123 -5.38 -0.30 0.86
N LEU A 124 -6.40 0.50 0.52
CA LEU A 124 -6.44 1.93 0.87
C LEU A 124 -6.46 2.15 2.39
N SER A 125 -7.14 1.30 3.17
CA SER A 125 -7.10 1.38 4.64
C SER A 125 -5.70 1.14 5.21
N LYS A 126 -4.91 0.24 4.59
CA LYS A 126 -3.49 0.05 4.94
C LYS A 126 -2.66 1.30 4.61
N GLY A 127 -2.93 1.93 3.47
CA GLY A 127 -2.30 3.19 3.09
C GLY A 127 -2.60 4.33 4.06
N ILE A 128 -3.85 4.45 4.51
CA ILE A 128 -4.25 5.47 5.49
C ILE A 128 -3.45 5.34 6.79
N ILE A 129 -3.31 4.12 7.34
CA ILE A 129 -2.52 3.93 8.57
C ILE A 129 -1.03 4.25 8.35
N GLY A 130 -0.49 3.89 7.18
CA GLY A 130 0.86 4.27 6.77
C GLY A 130 1.04 5.78 6.72
N GLY A 131 0.08 6.48 6.09
CA GLY A 131 0.05 7.93 6.02
C GLY A 131 0.00 8.60 7.39
N LEU A 132 -0.82 8.08 8.30
CA LEU A 132 -0.91 8.59 9.67
C LEU A 132 0.37 8.35 10.49
N LYS A 133 1.01 7.19 10.33
CA LYS A 133 2.22 6.83 11.07
C LYS A 133 3.47 7.53 10.54
N TYR A 134 3.62 7.61 9.21
CA TYR A 134 4.87 8.01 8.57
C TYR A 134 4.74 9.32 7.77
N ASN A 135 3.55 9.91 7.75
CA ASN A 135 3.21 11.08 6.93
C ASN A 135 3.42 10.85 5.42
N LEU A 136 3.38 9.60 5.00
CA LEU A 136 3.54 9.19 3.60
C LEU A 136 2.78 7.88 3.37
N MET A 137 2.11 7.76 2.23
CA MET A 137 1.53 6.51 1.75
C MET A 137 2.01 6.25 0.32
N CYS A 138 2.14 4.99 -0.04
CA CYS A 138 2.54 4.58 -1.38
C CYS A 138 1.55 3.54 -1.89
N GLU A 139 0.85 3.89 -2.97
CA GLU A 139 -0.14 3.04 -3.61
C GLU A 139 0.26 2.79 -5.06
N GLU A 140 0.13 1.55 -5.49
CA GLU A 140 0.25 1.17 -6.90
C GLU A 140 -1.13 0.98 -7.49
N VAL A 141 -1.40 1.66 -8.60
CA VAL A 141 -2.58 1.42 -9.43
C VAL A 141 -2.13 0.71 -10.69
N SER A 142 -2.65 -0.48 -10.94
CA SER A 142 -2.27 -1.31 -12.07
C SER A 142 -3.49 -1.97 -12.72
N TYR A 143 -3.37 -2.24 -14.02
CA TYR A 143 -4.36 -3.04 -14.73
C TYR A 143 -3.92 -4.50 -14.75
N VAL A 144 -4.73 -5.38 -14.18
CA VAL A 144 -4.38 -6.79 -14.03
C VAL A 144 -5.30 -7.69 -14.84
N THR A 145 -4.72 -8.74 -15.40
CA THR A 145 -5.46 -9.82 -16.06
C THR A 145 -5.28 -11.09 -15.23
N ARG A 146 -6.37 -11.61 -14.69
CA ARG A 146 -6.37 -12.84 -13.91
C ARG A 146 -7.10 -13.93 -14.66
N LYS A 147 -6.53 -15.13 -14.61
CA LYS A 147 -7.17 -16.35 -15.08
C LYS A 147 -7.85 -17.03 -13.88
N THR A 148 -9.14 -17.18 -13.94
CA THR A 148 -9.93 -17.90 -12.93
C THR A 148 -10.63 -19.08 -13.59
N PHE A 149 -10.85 -20.15 -12.83
CA PHE A 149 -11.63 -21.29 -13.29
C PHE A 149 -13.03 -21.18 -12.68
N SER A 150 -14.03 -21.18 -13.55
CA SER A 150 -15.44 -21.21 -13.16
C SER A 150 -16.07 -22.50 -13.62
N THR A 151 -17.07 -22.98 -12.90
CA THR A 151 -17.87 -24.14 -13.35
C THR A 151 -18.58 -23.78 -14.65
N ASP A 152 -18.47 -24.63 -15.67
CA ASP A 152 -19.16 -24.43 -16.94
C ASP A 152 -20.67 -24.63 -16.72
N PRO A 153 -21.51 -23.61 -16.95
CA PRO A 153 -22.95 -23.74 -16.75
C PRO A 153 -23.62 -24.74 -17.70
N ASN A 154 -22.94 -25.09 -18.80
CA ASN A 154 -23.47 -25.98 -19.80
C ASN A 154 -22.98 -27.43 -19.67
N LYS A 155 -22.02 -27.70 -18.75
CA LYS A 155 -21.44 -29.05 -18.56
C LYS A 155 -21.22 -29.33 -17.09
N VAL A 156 -21.96 -30.28 -16.55
CA VAL A 156 -21.83 -30.72 -15.15
C VAL A 156 -20.42 -31.28 -14.92
N GLY A 157 -19.71 -30.70 -13.96
CA GLY A 157 -18.36 -31.15 -13.57
C GLY A 157 -17.21 -30.58 -14.45
N ALA A 158 -17.48 -29.80 -15.48
CA ALA A 158 -16.46 -29.16 -16.28
C ALA A 158 -16.12 -27.75 -15.73
N THR A 159 -14.83 -27.41 -15.76
CA THR A 159 -14.34 -26.08 -15.43
C THR A 159 -14.04 -25.32 -16.71
N ARG A 160 -14.45 -24.05 -16.74
CA ARG A 160 -14.15 -23.12 -17.82
C ARG A 160 -13.15 -22.08 -17.33
N GLU A 161 -12.09 -21.86 -18.10
CA GLU A 161 -11.17 -20.74 -17.87
C GLU A 161 -11.88 -19.42 -18.19
N VAL A 162 -11.90 -18.51 -17.23
CA VAL A 162 -12.44 -17.17 -17.39
C VAL A 162 -11.30 -16.18 -17.21
N MET A 163 -11.04 -15.38 -18.21
CA MET A 163 -10.13 -14.24 -18.11
C MET A 163 -10.89 -13.06 -17.52
N ARG A 164 -10.40 -12.58 -16.39
CA ARG A 164 -10.91 -11.38 -15.74
C ARG A 164 -9.87 -10.27 -15.86
N GLN A 165 -10.33 -9.13 -16.33
CA GLN A 165 -9.55 -7.91 -16.41
C GLN A 165 -10.15 -6.90 -15.42
N SER A 166 -9.31 -6.30 -14.59
CA SER A 166 -9.70 -5.34 -13.56
C SER A 166 -8.59 -4.36 -13.25
N ASN A 167 -8.97 -3.19 -12.75
CA ASN A 167 -8.03 -2.28 -12.13
C ASN A 167 -7.77 -2.78 -10.71
N SER A 168 -6.51 -2.78 -10.29
CA SER A 168 -6.08 -3.18 -8.96
C SER A 168 -5.40 -2.01 -8.27
N VAL A 169 -5.73 -1.82 -7.00
CA VAL A 169 -5.02 -0.89 -6.10
C VAL A 169 -4.30 -1.75 -5.06
N ARG A 170 -3.02 -1.50 -4.88
CA ARG A 170 -2.19 -2.23 -3.93
C ARG A 170 -1.38 -1.27 -3.06
N ASN A 171 -1.48 -1.42 -1.77
CA ASN A 171 -0.62 -0.69 -0.85
C ASN A 171 0.81 -1.24 -0.90
N ILE A 172 1.78 -0.37 -1.12
CA ILE A 172 3.20 -0.69 -1.11
C ILE A 172 3.76 -0.28 0.25
N SER A 173 4.35 -1.26 0.96
CA SER A 173 5.04 -0.95 2.21
C SER A 173 6.15 0.07 1.97
N LEU A 174 6.17 1.13 2.77
CA LEU A 174 7.19 2.17 2.67
C LEU A 174 8.61 1.64 2.93
N TYR A 175 8.75 0.52 3.64
CA TYR A 175 10.04 -0.17 3.78
C TYR A 175 10.56 -0.74 2.46
N ASN A 176 9.67 -1.01 1.52
CA ASN A 176 10.01 -1.55 0.20
C ASN A 176 9.99 -0.46 -0.88
N ALA A 177 9.37 0.68 -0.61
CA ALA A 177 9.34 1.79 -1.54
C ALA A 177 10.71 2.47 -1.64
N VAL A 178 11.08 2.87 -2.84
CA VAL A 178 12.32 3.60 -3.13
C VAL A 178 12.00 4.75 -4.07
N TRP A 179 12.47 5.94 -3.73
CA TRP A 179 12.25 7.13 -4.55
C TRP A 179 13.40 8.10 -4.40
N ASP A 180 13.48 9.08 -5.27
CA ASP A 180 14.47 10.15 -5.20
C ASP A 180 14.09 11.11 -4.05
N GLN A 181 14.85 11.06 -2.95
CA GLN A 181 14.62 11.89 -1.77
C GLN A 181 15.07 13.35 -1.95
N THR A 182 15.78 13.66 -3.02
CA THR A 182 16.16 15.05 -3.31
C THR A 182 14.99 15.89 -3.77
N VAL A 183 13.88 15.22 -4.13
CA VAL A 183 12.67 15.83 -4.65
C VAL A 183 11.50 15.57 -3.69
N SER A 184 10.63 16.57 -3.55
CA SER A 184 9.39 16.39 -2.76
C SER A 184 8.55 15.23 -3.31
N PRO A 185 7.92 14.39 -2.44
CA PRO A 185 7.07 13.30 -2.89
C PRO A 185 5.99 13.69 -3.90
N SER A 186 5.43 14.90 -3.78
CA SER A 186 4.43 15.42 -4.71
C SER A 186 4.96 15.71 -6.12
N LYS A 187 6.28 15.85 -6.27
CA LYS A 187 6.94 16.18 -7.54
C LYS A 187 7.78 15.03 -8.12
N ILE A 188 7.78 13.88 -7.50
CA ILE A 188 8.58 12.71 -7.94
C ILE A 188 8.32 12.37 -9.41
N HIS A 189 7.06 12.45 -9.86
CA HIS A 189 6.67 12.12 -11.23
C HIS A 189 7.21 13.07 -12.30
N SER A 190 7.55 14.33 -11.92
CA SER A 190 7.99 15.37 -12.86
C SER A 190 9.48 15.72 -12.73
N GLU A 191 10.02 15.65 -11.52
CA GLU A 191 11.36 16.10 -11.20
C GLU A 191 12.26 14.97 -10.65
N GLY A 192 11.66 13.85 -10.19
CA GLY A 192 12.40 12.75 -9.61
C GLY A 192 13.15 11.92 -10.65
N ALA A 193 14.36 11.50 -10.33
CA ALA A 193 15.16 10.63 -11.19
C ALA A 193 14.64 9.19 -11.22
N PHE A 194 14.02 8.73 -10.13
CA PHE A 194 13.45 7.38 -10.02
C PHE A 194 12.39 7.31 -8.92
N ALA A 195 11.43 6.41 -9.11
CA ALA A 195 10.52 5.93 -8.09
C ALA A 195 10.17 4.47 -8.39
N GLY A 196 9.97 3.66 -7.34
CA GLY A 196 9.63 2.26 -7.49
C GLY A 196 9.58 1.54 -6.15
N TYR A 197 9.53 0.24 -6.21
CA TYR A 197 9.55 -0.60 -5.01
C TYR A 197 10.32 -1.90 -5.26
N VAL A 198 10.74 -2.54 -4.17
CA VAL A 198 11.42 -3.83 -4.17
C VAL A 198 10.45 -4.89 -3.66
N GLU A 199 10.20 -5.92 -4.45
CA GLU A 199 9.36 -7.05 -4.07
C GLU A 199 10.17 -8.34 -4.06
N PHE A 200 9.98 -9.15 -3.01
CA PHE A 200 10.54 -10.49 -2.94
C PHE A 200 9.56 -11.46 -3.59
N MET A 201 9.96 -12.05 -4.71
CA MET A 201 9.17 -13.06 -5.41
C MET A 201 9.78 -14.44 -5.24
N SER A 202 8.94 -15.47 -5.05
CA SER A 202 9.42 -16.84 -5.14
C SER A 202 9.78 -17.17 -6.60
N ARG A 203 10.78 -18.04 -6.81
CA ARG A 203 11.20 -18.48 -8.14
C ARG A 203 10.04 -19.04 -8.98
N ILE A 204 9.03 -19.62 -8.34
CA ILE A 204 7.84 -20.18 -8.99
C ILE A 204 6.96 -19.10 -9.63
N LYS A 205 6.97 -17.86 -9.10
CA LYS A 205 6.23 -16.74 -9.68
C LYS A 205 6.92 -16.07 -10.87
N LEU A 206 8.20 -16.42 -11.12
CA LEU A 206 9.00 -15.86 -12.22
C LEU A 206 8.95 -16.72 -13.50
N ILE A 207 8.34 -17.88 -13.44
CA ILE A 207 8.09 -18.79 -14.57
C ILE A 207 6.66 -18.62 -15.04
#